data_756c04a25d109921d4c212c22dbed795
#
_entry.id   756c04a25d109921d4c212c22dbed795
#
_cell.length_a   1.000
_cell.length_b   1.000
_cell.length_c   1.000
_cell.angle_alpha   90.00
_cell.angle_beta   90.00
_cell.angle_gamma   90.00
#
_symmetry.space_group_name_H-M   'P 1'
#
loop_
_entity.id
_entity.type
_entity.pdbx_description
1 polymer ?
#
loop_
_entity_poly.entity_id
_entity_poly.type
_entity_poly.pdbx_seq_one_letter_code
_entity_poly.pdbx_strand_id
1 'polypeptide(L)'
;MSKIWFVTGAARGLGAEIAKAALAAGDKVVVTGRNREALLAAFGPDSDAVLSLALDVTREADAEAAVAATLARFGRLDVLVNNAGYGNLGLFEETTDAEARAQYDTNVFGLYNVTRAVLPAMRSQRSGRIFNVSSVGGLVGGEGGSLYCATKFAVEGFSESLAAEVAPFGIHVTIVEPGFFRTDFLDQSSVQYGSRQIADYAEISAQMNAFWDARNHAQAGDPAKLGRVLVDLAERADPPLRFAAGSDAIAMIGGKIDNLRAELDAWADLSVTTDGDDVPAPSDATAGTWR
;
A
#
# COMPACT_ATOMS: atom_id res chain seq x y z
N MET A 1 -22.40 -13.27 -6.83
CA MET A 1 -21.77 -14.24 -5.90
C MET A 1 -20.97 -13.43 -4.90
N SER A 2 -20.94 -13.85 -3.62
CA SER A 2 -20.08 -13.19 -2.64
C SER A 2 -18.61 -13.41 -3.01
N LYS A 3 -17.81 -12.34 -2.89
CA LYS A 3 -16.35 -12.39 -3.13
C LYS A 3 -15.62 -12.90 -1.91
N ILE A 4 -14.44 -13.46 -2.11
CA ILE A 4 -13.51 -13.85 -1.06
C ILE A 4 -12.39 -12.82 -1.01
N TRP A 5 -12.33 -12.06 0.09
CA TRP A 5 -11.32 -11.06 0.35
C TRP A 5 -10.19 -11.63 1.21
N PHE A 6 -8.96 -11.37 0.84
CA PHE A 6 -7.77 -11.68 1.63
C PHE A 6 -7.11 -10.36 2.04
N VAL A 7 -7.15 -10.05 3.35
CA VAL A 7 -6.69 -8.77 3.85
C VAL A 7 -5.50 -8.96 4.79
N THR A 8 -4.36 -8.35 4.46
CA THR A 8 -3.17 -8.39 5.32
C THR A 8 -3.17 -7.24 6.32
N GLY A 9 -2.66 -7.50 7.55
CA GLY A 9 -2.64 -6.49 8.60
C GLY A 9 -4.03 -6.07 9.06
N ALA A 10 -4.96 -7.02 9.16
CA ALA A 10 -6.39 -6.75 9.38
C ALA A 10 -6.81 -6.63 10.86
N ALA A 11 -5.90 -6.74 11.83
CA ALA A 11 -6.27 -6.71 13.24
C ALA A 11 -6.76 -5.32 13.72
N ARG A 12 -6.43 -4.24 13.01
CA ARG A 12 -6.79 -2.86 13.34
C ARG A 12 -6.67 -1.92 12.12
N GLY A 13 -7.01 -0.65 12.31
CA GLY A 13 -6.81 0.42 11.32
C GLY A 13 -7.54 0.18 10.00
N LEU A 14 -6.92 0.58 8.90
CA LEU A 14 -7.50 0.46 7.55
C LEU A 14 -7.87 -0.98 7.21
N GLY A 15 -6.98 -1.94 7.48
CA GLY A 15 -7.22 -3.34 7.15
C GLY A 15 -8.45 -3.92 7.85
N ALA A 16 -8.66 -3.58 9.12
CA ALA A 16 -9.84 -4.00 9.86
C ALA A 16 -11.14 -3.39 9.27
N GLU A 17 -11.12 -2.11 8.96
CA GLU A 17 -12.32 -1.43 8.43
C GLU A 17 -12.64 -1.86 6.99
N ILE A 18 -11.64 -2.16 6.17
CA ILE A 18 -11.81 -2.76 4.84
C ILE A 18 -12.48 -4.14 4.96
N ALA A 19 -11.97 -5.00 5.85
CA ALA A 19 -12.55 -6.33 6.05
C ALA A 19 -13.98 -6.26 6.61
N LYS A 20 -14.26 -5.35 7.55
CA LYS A 20 -15.62 -5.11 8.06
C LYS A 20 -16.56 -4.62 6.96
N ALA A 21 -16.10 -3.72 6.08
CA ALA A 21 -16.91 -3.23 4.97
C ALA A 21 -17.26 -4.36 3.98
N ALA A 22 -16.30 -5.24 3.66
CA ALA A 22 -16.54 -6.41 2.82
C ALA A 22 -17.57 -7.37 3.44
N LEU A 23 -17.46 -7.65 4.75
CA LEU A 23 -18.46 -8.44 5.47
C LEU A 23 -19.84 -7.80 5.44
N ALA A 24 -19.93 -6.49 5.65
CA ALA A 24 -21.20 -5.76 5.61
C ALA A 24 -21.85 -5.77 4.22
N ALA A 25 -21.06 -5.90 3.15
CA ALA A 25 -21.54 -6.09 1.78
C ALA A 25 -21.99 -7.53 1.46
N GLY A 26 -21.86 -8.47 2.42
CA GLY A 26 -22.24 -9.89 2.25
C GLY A 26 -21.12 -10.75 1.63
N ASP A 27 -19.91 -10.23 1.55
CA ASP A 27 -18.73 -10.96 1.12
C ASP A 27 -18.11 -11.76 2.27
N LYS A 28 -17.13 -12.61 1.96
CA LYS A 28 -16.38 -13.39 2.93
C LYS A 28 -14.97 -12.83 3.05
N VAL A 29 -14.37 -12.93 4.24
CA VAL A 29 -13.05 -12.37 4.50
C VAL A 29 -12.11 -13.39 5.11
N VAL A 30 -10.87 -13.37 4.64
CA VAL A 30 -9.71 -13.94 5.30
C VAL A 30 -8.93 -12.78 5.89
N VAL A 31 -8.95 -12.66 7.20
CA VAL A 31 -8.26 -11.62 7.93
C VAL A 31 -6.93 -12.18 8.42
N THR A 32 -5.84 -11.47 8.12
CA THR A 32 -4.50 -11.96 8.47
C THR A 32 -3.69 -10.94 9.25
N GLY A 33 -2.79 -11.44 10.08
CA GLY A 33 -1.88 -10.65 10.89
C GLY A 33 -0.98 -11.54 11.75
N ARG A 34 0.08 -10.99 12.33
CA ARG A 34 1.04 -11.75 13.13
C ARG A 34 0.43 -12.37 14.39
N ASN A 35 -0.57 -11.73 14.97
CA ASN A 35 -1.26 -12.19 16.18
C ASN A 35 -2.70 -12.60 15.85
N ARG A 36 -2.96 -13.91 15.83
CA ARG A 36 -4.29 -14.47 15.56
C ARG A 36 -5.32 -14.11 16.64
N GLU A 37 -4.90 -13.99 17.89
CA GLU A 37 -5.81 -13.62 19.00
C GLU A 37 -6.37 -12.20 18.80
N ALA A 38 -5.55 -11.27 18.32
CA ALA A 38 -6.00 -9.93 17.99
C ALA A 38 -7.02 -9.92 16.82
N LEU A 39 -6.87 -10.82 15.84
CA LEU A 39 -7.86 -11.00 14.77
C LEU A 39 -9.17 -11.56 15.33
N LEU A 40 -9.11 -12.58 16.18
CA LEU A 40 -10.30 -13.15 16.83
C LEU A 40 -11.00 -12.12 17.74
N ALA A 41 -10.26 -11.24 18.40
CA ALA A 41 -10.83 -10.16 19.19
C ALA A 41 -11.57 -9.12 18.30
N ALA A 42 -11.06 -8.86 17.09
CA ALA A 42 -11.62 -7.87 16.17
C ALA A 42 -12.82 -8.40 15.35
N PHE A 43 -12.85 -9.71 15.03
CA PHE A 43 -13.83 -10.30 14.09
C PHE A 43 -14.64 -11.46 14.69
N GLY A 44 -14.34 -11.88 15.90
CA GLY A 44 -14.92 -13.08 16.50
C GLY A 44 -14.28 -14.38 16.01
N PRO A 45 -14.85 -15.52 16.39
CA PRO A 45 -14.36 -16.83 15.95
C PRO A 45 -14.54 -17.04 14.45
N ASP A 46 -13.76 -17.94 13.87
CA ASP A 46 -13.92 -18.38 12.48
C ASP A 46 -15.36 -18.85 12.22
N SER A 47 -15.89 -18.49 11.05
CA SER A 47 -17.27 -18.77 10.65
C SER A 47 -17.37 -19.08 9.14
N ASP A 48 -18.56 -19.20 8.60
CA ASP A 48 -18.76 -19.34 7.16
C ASP A 48 -18.36 -18.11 6.35
N ALA A 49 -18.25 -16.94 7.00
CA ALA A 49 -17.88 -15.68 6.38
C ALA A 49 -16.49 -15.16 6.78
N VAL A 50 -15.90 -15.66 7.87
CA VAL A 50 -14.63 -15.16 8.43
C VAL A 50 -13.66 -16.30 8.65
N LEU A 51 -12.44 -16.14 8.17
CA LEU A 51 -11.30 -17.01 8.48
C LEU A 51 -10.14 -16.15 9.00
N SER A 52 -9.66 -16.42 10.22
CA SER A 52 -8.58 -15.69 10.86
C SER A 52 -7.29 -16.50 10.81
N LEU A 53 -6.26 -16.00 10.13
CA LEU A 53 -4.98 -16.69 9.94
C LEU A 53 -3.81 -15.88 10.49
N ALA A 54 -2.93 -16.55 11.24
CA ALA A 54 -1.63 -15.97 11.56
C ALA A 54 -0.79 -15.87 10.27
N LEU A 55 -0.25 -14.70 10.01
CA LEU A 55 0.60 -14.44 8.84
C LEU A 55 1.63 -13.37 9.19
N ASP A 56 2.89 -13.71 9.11
CA ASP A 56 3.99 -12.76 9.00
C ASP A 56 4.33 -12.60 7.51
N VAL A 57 4.01 -11.43 6.94
CA VAL A 57 4.22 -11.17 5.50
C VAL A 57 5.69 -11.24 5.09
N THR A 58 6.62 -11.05 6.04
CA THR A 58 8.07 -11.15 5.76
C THR A 58 8.51 -12.59 5.49
N ARG A 59 7.66 -13.58 5.75
CA ARG A 59 7.94 -14.98 5.57
C ARG A 59 7.12 -15.55 4.40
N GLU A 60 7.77 -15.83 3.28
CA GLU A 60 7.10 -16.32 2.07
C GLU A 60 6.28 -17.59 2.33
N ALA A 61 6.81 -18.53 3.12
CA ALA A 61 6.11 -19.77 3.48
C ALA A 61 4.80 -19.53 4.25
N ASP A 62 4.73 -18.47 5.08
CA ASP A 62 3.51 -18.12 5.79
C ASP A 62 2.44 -17.59 4.80
N ALA A 63 2.87 -16.82 3.79
CA ALA A 63 1.97 -16.34 2.74
C ALA A 63 1.41 -17.49 1.91
N GLU A 64 2.25 -18.43 1.49
CA GLU A 64 1.83 -19.65 0.76
C GLU A 64 0.84 -20.49 1.58
N ALA A 65 1.14 -20.72 2.87
CA ALA A 65 0.27 -21.50 3.76
C ALA A 65 -1.09 -20.81 3.97
N ALA A 66 -1.11 -19.48 4.14
CA ALA A 66 -2.34 -18.72 4.32
C ALA A 66 -3.22 -18.74 3.06
N VAL A 67 -2.61 -18.61 1.87
CA VAL A 67 -3.34 -18.72 0.59
C VAL A 67 -3.87 -20.13 0.39
N ALA A 68 -3.08 -21.17 0.66
CA ALA A 68 -3.53 -22.55 0.59
C ALA A 68 -4.72 -22.83 1.51
N ALA A 69 -4.69 -22.34 2.76
CA ALA A 69 -5.80 -22.44 3.70
C ALA A 69 -7.06 -21.69 3.21
N THR A 70 -6.89 -20.55 2.58
CA THR A 70 -7.98 -19.77 1.95
C THR A 70 -8.66 -20.58 0.85
N LEU A 71 -7.87 -21.15 -0.06
CA LEU A 71 -8.38 -21.95 -1.17
C LEU A 71 -9.03 -23.25 -0.69
N ALA A 72 -8.47 -23.89 0.33
CA ALA A 72 -9.07 -25.07 0.95
C ALA A 72 -10.44 -24.77 1.60
N ARG A 73 -10.59 -23.58 2.21
CA ARG A 73 -11.82 -23.18 2.90
C ARG A 73 -12.91 -22.68 1.96
N PHE A 74 -12.55 -21.85 0.96
CA PHE A 74 -13.50 -21.12 0.13
C PHE A 74 -13.46 -21.48 -1.36
N GLY A 75 -12.45 -22.22 -1.81
CA GLY A 75 -12.28 -22.69 -3.20
C GLY A 75 -11.79 -21.61 -4.18
N ARG A 76 -11.72 -20.34 -3.74
CA ARG A 76 -11.31 -19.21 -4.57
C ARG A 76 -10.77 -18.06 -3.73
N LEU A 77 -10.14 -17.09 -4.41
CA LEU A 77 -9.71 -15.82 -3.84
C LEU A 77 -9.95 -14.72 -4.88
N ASP A 78 -10.79 -13.75 -4.56
CA ASP A 78 -11.25 -12.74 -5.52
C ASP A 78 -10.57 -11.40 -5.35
N VAL A 79 -10.33 -11.00 -4.09
CA VAL A 79 -9.77 -9.70 -3.76
C VAL A 79 -8.60 -9.88 -2.79
N LEU A 80 -7.44 -9.36 -3.17
CA LEU A 80 -6.29 -9.22 -2.29
C LEU A 80 -6.19 -7.76 -1.84
N VAL A 81 -6.03 -7.52 -0.53
CA VAL A 81 -5.67 -6.22 0.03
C VAL A 81 -4.33 -6.34 0.74
N ASN A 82 -3.29 -5.87 0.10
CA ASN A 82 -1.96 -5.72 0.69
C ASN A 82 -1.93 -4.45 1.53
N ASN A 83 -2.33 -4.58 2.80
CA ASN A 83 -2.40 -3.46 3.73
C ASN A 83 -1.34 -3.55 4.85
N ALA A 84 -0.77 -4.72 5.11
CA ALA A 84 0.25 -4.87 6.15
C ALA A 84 1.44 -3.94 5.90
N GLY A 85 1.76 -3.13 6.90
CA GLY A 85 2.83 -2.15 6.83
C GLY A 85 2.88 -1.28 8.07
N TYR A 86 3.98 -0.57 8.25
CA TYR A 86 4.17 0.39 9.33
C TYR A 86 5.04 1.56 8.85
N GLY A 87 5.11 2.65 9.64
CA GLY A 87 5.96 3.79 9.36
C GLY A 87 7.23 3.76 10.22
N ASN A 88 8.40 3.87 9.59
CA ASN A 88 9.60 4.32 10.25
C ASN A 88 9.79 5.79 9.87
N LEU A 89 9.48 6.66 10.81
CA LEU A 89 9.55 8.10 10.68
C LEU A 89 10.77 8.61 11.44
N GLY A 90 11.39 9.68 10.98
CA GLY A 90 12.58 10.24 11.57
C GLY A 90 13.58 10.64 10.50
N LEU A 91 14.59 11.38 10.90
CA LEU A 91 15.65 11.81 10.00
C LEU A 91 16.50 10.62 9.60
N PHE A 92 16.89 10.54 8.34
CA PHE A 92 17.53 9.35 7.77
C PHE A 92 18.83 8.97 8.50
N GLU A 93 19.63 9.95 8.88
CA GLU A 93 20.90 9.70 9.57
C GLU A 93 20.71 9.18 11.01
N GLU A 94 19.55 9.43 11.62
CA GLU A 94 19.17 8.90 12.93
C GLU A 94 18.63 7.45 12.86
N THR A 95 18.46 6.89 11.66
CA THR A 95 18.04 5.50 11.46
C THR A 95 19.26 4.57 11.28
N THR A 96 19.05 3.28 11.53
CA THR A 96 20.04 2.24 11.32
C THR A 96 19.76 1.42 10.06
N ASP A 97 20.78 0.73 9.51
CA ASP A 97 20.59 -0.23 8.41
C ASP A 97 19.57 -1.32 8.76
N ALA A 98 19.56 -1.81 9.99
CA ALA A 98 18.61 -2.83 10.44
C ALA A 98 17.16 -2.32 10.41
N GLU A 99 16.91 -1.09 10.84
CA GLU A 99 15.58 -0.46 10.80
C GLU A 99 15.14 -0.24 9.36
N ALA A 100 16.04 0.22 8.49
CA ALA A 100 15.74 0.37 7.07
C ALA A 100 15.34 -0.96 6.42
N ARG A 101 16.13 -2.03 6.65
CA ARG A 101 15.82 -3.37 6.12
C ARG A 101 14.49 -3.89 6.64
N ALA A 102 14.24 -3.80 7.96
CA ALA A 102 12.99 -4.27 8.56
C ALA A 102 11.75 -3.56 7.97
N GLN A 103 11.88 -2.26 7.64
CA GLN A 103 10.81 -1.53 6.97
C GLN A 103 10.56 -2.04 5.55
N TYR A 104 11.63 -2.28 4.77
CA TYR A 104 11.52 -2.85 3.42
C TYR A 104 10.99 -4.28 3.47
N ASP A 105 11.46 -5.10 4.40
CA ASP A 105 11.00 -6.48 4.56
C ASP A 105 9.49 -6.56 4.75
N THR A 106 8.92 -5.65 5.54
CA THR A 106 7.48 -5.63 5.77
C THR A 106 6.72 -4.96 4.63
N ASN A 107 7.08 -3.70 4.29
CA ASN A 107 6.27 -2.86 3.41
C ASN A 107 6.40 -3.21 1.93
N VAL A 108 7.55 -3.80 1.54
CA VAL A 108 7.87 -4.10 0.14
C VAL A 108 7.92 -5.61 -0.09
N PHE A 109 8.89 -6.30 0.51
CA PHE A 109 9.06 -7.74 0.28
C PHE A 109 7.89 -8.55 0.81
N GLY A 110 7.28 -8.12 1.93
CA GLY A 110 6.06 -8.74 2.45
C GLY A 110 4.88 -8.64 1.49
N LEU A 111 4.70 -7.49 0.86
CA LEU A 111 3.69 -7.30 -0.19
C LEU A 111 3.99 -8.21 -1.40
N TYR A 112 5.27 -8.33 -1.81
CA TYR A 112 5.67 -9.21 -2.91
C TYR A 112 5.38 -10.68 -2.60
N ASN A 113 5.69 -11.15 -1.38
CA ASN A 113 5.46 -12.52 -0.96
C ASN A 113 3.98 -12.89 -1.05
N VAL A 114 3.09 -12.05 -0.49
CA VAL A 114 1.65 -12.31 -0.51
C VAL A 114 1.10 -12.23 -1.94
N THR A 115 1.51 -11.23 -2.72
CA THR A 115 1.08 -11.10 -4.11
C THR A 115 1.49 -12.31 -4.93
N ARG A 116 2.75 -12.76 -4.81
CA ARG A 116 3.26 -13.93 -5.50
C ARG A 116 2.48 -15.20 -5.16
N ALA A 117 2.13 -15.38 -3.88
CA ALA A 117 1.35 -16.53 -3.44
C ALA A 117 -0.09 -16.52 -3.99
N VAL A 118 -0.72 -15.34 -4.14
CA VAL A 118 -2.10 -15.19 -4.61
C VAL A 118 -2.23 -15.30 -6.13
N LEU A 119 -1.28 -14.80 -6.89
CA LEU A 119 -1.34 -14.70 -8.36
C LEU A 119 -1.67 -16.00 -9.07
N PRO A 120 -1.15 -17.20 -8.71
CA PRO A 120 -1.50 -18.45 -9.37
C PRO A 120 -3.00 -18.75 -9.33
N ALA A 121 -3.67 -18.49 -8.19
CA ALA A 121 -5.11 -18.69 -8.03
C ALA A 121 -5.90 -17.72 -8.91
N MET A 122 -5.62 -16.42 -8.85
CA MET A 122 -6.29 -15.40 -9.66
C MET A 122 -6.07 -15.62 -11.16
N ARG A 123 -4.85 -16.00 -11.56
CA ARG A 123 -4.53 -16.31 -12.97
C ARG A 123 -5.32 -17.52 -13.46
N SER A 124 -5.45 -18.56 -12.67
CA SER A 124 -6.26 -19.76 -12.98
C SER A 124 -7.75 -19.39 -13.07
N GLN A 125 -8.24 -18.52 -12.22
CA GLN A 125 -9.61 -18.01 -12.20
C GLN A 125 -9.90 -17.07 -13.39
N ARG A 126 -8.86 -16.50 -14.04
CA ARG A 126 -8.97 -15.45 -15.06
C ARG A 126 -9.72 -14.22 -14.54
N SER A 127 -9.58 -13.95 -13.27
CA SER A 127 -10.24 -12.85 -12.57
C SER A 127 -9.55 -12.57 -11.23
N GLY A 128 -9.42 -11.32 -10.86
CA GLY A 128 -8.89 -10.90 -9.56
C GLY A 128 -8.88 -9.39 -9.41
N ARG A 129 -8.87 -8.96 -8.13
CA ARG A 129 -8.68 -7.56 -7.73
C ARG A 129 -7.55 -7.50 -6.72
N ILE A 130 -6.57 -6.66 -6.95
CA ILE A 130 -5.43 -6.45 -6.04
C ILE A 130 -5.42 -4.97 -5.64
N PHE A 131 -5.64 -4.70 -4.36
CA PHE A 131 -5.48 -3.39 -3.75
C PHE A 131 -4.14 -3.35 -3.01
N ASN A 132 -3.19 -2.58 -3.52
CA ASN A 132 -1.92 -2.32 -2.85
C ASN A 132 -2.03 -1.00 -2.09
N VAL A 133 -2.04 -1.06 -0.76
CA VAL A 133 -2.12 0.14 0.07
C VAL A 133 -0.75 0.83 0.08
N SER A 134 -0.64 1.85 -0.74
CA SER A 134 0.47 2.79 -0.78
C SER A 134 0.26 3.92 0.25
N SER A 135 0.44 5.15 -0.15
CA SER A 135 0.24 6.38 0.61
C SER A 135 0.43 7.58 -0.32
N VAL A 136 -0.01 8.76 0.07
CA VAL A 136 0.53 10.02 -0.52
C VAL A 136 2.06 10.05 -0.47
N GLY A 137 2.66 9.43 0.56
CA GLY A 137 4.10 9.24 0.69
C GLY A 137 4.73 8.32 -0.37
N GLY A 138 3.93 7.67 -1.23
CA GLY A 138 4.39 6.93 -2.41
C GLY A 138 4.65 7.81 -3.63
N LEU A 139 4.16 9.04 -3.63
CA LEU A 139 4.35 10.02 -4.71
C LEU A 139 5.00 11.32 -4.21
N VAL A 140 4.83 11.65 -2.92
CA VAL A 140 5.34 12.88 -2.31
C VAL A 140 6.30 12.53 -1.19
N GLY A 141 7.59 12.82 -1.37
CA GLY A 141 8.58 12.72 -0.29
C GLY A 141 8.41 13.86 0.71
N GLY A 142 8.61 13.59 1.99
CA GLY A 142 8.53 14.57 3.06
C GLY A 142 9.67 14.42 4.06
N GLU A 143 9.99 15.51 4.77
CA GLU A 143 10.97 15.50 5.85
C GLU A 143 10.59 14.49 6.93
N GLY A 144 11.56 13.72 7.40
CA GLY A 144 11.34 12.66 8.39
C GLY A 144 10.63 11.42 7.86
N GLY A 145 10.32 11.36 6.55
CA GLY A 145 9.65 10.22 5.92
C GLY A 145 10.52 9.45 4.93
N SER A 146 11.82 9.69 4.85
CA SER A 146 12.67 9.17 3.76
C SER A 146 12.57 7.66 3.59
N LEU A 147 12.67 6.86 4.66
CA LEU A 147 12.56 5.40 4.59
C LEU A 147 11.13 4.96 4.27
N TYR A 148 10.14 5.52 4.95
CA TYR A 148 8.74 5.18 4.71
C TYR A 148 8.33 5.52 3.28
N CYS A 149 8.59 6.75 2.85
CA CYS A 149 8.28 7.19 1.48
C CYS A 149 8.98 6.29 0.45
N ALA A 150 10.26 5.97 0.63
CA ALA A 150 10.99 5.10 -0.28
C ALA A 150 10.31 3.73 -0.44
N THR A 151 9.80 3.12 0.65
CA THR A 151 9.04 1.86 0.54
C THR A 151 7.72 2.04 -0.20
N LYS A 152 7.04 3.18 -0.03
CA LYS A 152 5.78 3.44 -0.72
C LYS A 152 6.00 3.78 -2.21
N PHE A 153 7.07 4.49 -2.57
CA PHE A 153 7.50 4.63 -3.96
C PHE A 153 7.82 3.28 -4.61
N ALA A 154 8.43 2.35 -3.88
CA ALA A 154 8.66 0.99 -4.37
C ALA A 154 7.34 0.24 -4.64
N VAL A 155 6.34 0.40 -3.77
CA VAL A 155 4.99 -0.16 -3.97
C VAL A 155 4.32 0.44 -5.22
N GLU A 156 4.45 1.75 -5.46
CA GLU A 156 3.93 2.43 -6.64
C GLU A 156 4.49 1.82 -7.94
N GLY A 157 5.83 1.84 -8.10
CA GLY A 157 6.48 1.34 -9.31
C GLY A 157 6.23 -0.16 -9.54
N PHE A 158 6.26 -0.96 -8.47
CA PHE A 158 5.90 -2.38 -8.55
C PHE A 158 4.47 -2.58 -9.04
N SER A 159 3.52 -1.86 -8.46
CA SER A 159 2.10 -2.05 -8.76
C SER A 159 1.75 -1.61 -10.18
N GLU A 160 2.36 -0.54 -10.66
CA GLU A 160 2.19 -0.03 -12.02
C GLU A 160 2.66 -1.06 -13.05
N SER A 161 3.85 -1.65 -12.84
CA SER A 161 4.38 -2.70 -13.70
C SER A 161 3.53 -3.97 -13.64
N LEU A 162 3.18 -4.41 -12.41
CA LEU A 162 2.37 -5.60 -12.21
C LEU A 162 1.01 -5.49 -12.90
N ALA A 163 0.38 -4.32 -12.90
CA ALA A 163 -0.92 -4.12 -13.53
C ALA A 163 -0.88 -4.50 -15.03
N ALA A 164 0.18 -4.11 -15.74
CA ALA A 164 0.37 -4.48 -17.15
C ALA A 164 0.62 -5.99 -17.33
N GLU A 165 1.40 -6.60 -16.43
CA GLU A 165 1.75 -8.03 -16.49
C GLU A 165 0.53 -8.94 -16.29
N VAL A 166 -0.41 -8.55 -15.41
CA VAL A 166 -1.55 -9.40 -15.02
C VAL A 166 -2.85 -9.08 -15.76
N ALA A 167 -2.92 -7.95 -16.46
CA ALA A 167 -4.09 -7.54 -17.24
C ALA A 167 -4.58 -8.61 -18.23
N PRO A 168 -3.70 -9.36 -18.95
CA PRO A 168 -4.12 -10.43 -19.87
C PRO A 168 -4.87 -11.57 -19.18
N PHE A 169 -4.81 -11.64 -17.86
CA PHE A 169 -5.49 -12.66 -17.05
C PHE A 169 -6.78 -12.15 -16.40
N GLY A 170 -7.25 -10.93 -16.74
CA GLY A 170 -8.43 -10.32 -16.13
C GLY A 170 -8.22 -9.95 -14.67
N ILE A 171 -6.97 -9.73 -14.26
CA ILE A 171 -6.60 -9.28 -12.90
C ILE A 171 -6.35 -7.77 -12.98
N HIS A 172 -6.99 -7.02 -12.09
CA HIS A 172 -6.82 -5.57 -11.99
C HIS A 172 -6.07 -5.22 -10.70
N VAL A 173 -5.12 -4.33 -10.83
CA VAL A 173 -4.37 -3.76 -9.70
C VAL A 173 -4.83 -2.32 -9.49
N THR A 174 -5.12 -1.97 -8.26
CA THR A 174 -5.38 -0.58 -7.85
C THR A 174 -4.41 -0.21 -6.72
N ILE A 175 -3.66 0.84 -6.94
CA ILE A 175 -2.81 1.45 -5.94
C ILE A 175 -3.69 2.39 -5.12
N VAL A 176 -3.83 2.11 -3.85
CA VAL A 176 -4.60 2.96 -2.92
C VAL A 176 -3.62 3.92 -2.27
N GLU A 177 -3.84 5.20 -2.43
CA GLU A 177 -2.96 6.29 -1.99
C GLU A 177 -3.65 7.12 -0.88
N PRO A 178 -3.72 6.61 0.37
CA PRO A 178 -4.35 7.36 1.44
C PRO A 178 -3.57 8.62 1.80
N GLY A 179 -4.29 9.70 2.05
CA GLY A 179 -3.82 10.84 2.83
C GLY A 179 -3.78 10.49 4.32
N PHE A 180 -4.15 11.42 5.18
CA PHE A 180 -4.15 11.20 6.62
C PHE A 180 -5.49 10.63 7.10
N PHE A 181 -5.49 9.35 7.46
CA PHE A 181 -6.64 8.62 7.97
C PHE A 181 -6.56 8.44 9.48
N ARG A 182 -7.71 8.56 10.16
CA ARG A 182 -7.83 8.40 11.62
C ARG A 182 -7.73 6.93 12.02
N THR A 183 -6.52 6.50 12.25
CA THR A 183 -6.14 5.14 12.66
C THR A 183 -5.02 5.22 13.69
N ASP A 184 -4.67 4.08 14.27
CA ASP A 184 -3.52 3.94 15.17
C ASP A 184 -2.16 3.96 14.44
N PHE A 185 -2.11 4.44 13.18
CA PHE A 185 -0.87 4.43 12.38
C PHE A 185 0.24 5.29 12.99
N LEU A 186 -0.12 6.42 13.62
CA LEU A 186 0.81 7.30 14.31
C LEU A 186 1.03 6.93 15.79
N ASP A 187 0.36 5.89 16.30
CA ASP A 187 0.61 5.40 17.64
C ASP A 187 1.96 4.68 17.72
N GLN A 188 2.62 4.74 18.87
CA GLN A 188 3.89 4.04 19.14
C GLN A 188 3.85 2.53 18.84
N SER A 189 2.66 1.95 18.76
CA SER A 189 2.44 0.56 18.36
C SER A 189 2.56 0.30 16.86
N SER A 190 2.56 1.36 16.03
CA SER A 190 2.57 1.29 14.55
C SER A 190 3.65 2.15 13.93
N VAL A 191 4.06 3.25 14.57
CA VAL A 191 5.16 4.08 14.10
C VAL A 191 6.42 3.74 14.88
N GLN A 192 7.55 3.71 14.19
CA GLN A 192 8.87 3.64 14.78
C GLN A 192 9.63 4.92 14.43
N TYR A 193 10.48 5.36 15.33
CA TYR A 193 11.38 6.48 15.09
C TYR A 193 12.82 5.97 15.09
N GLY A 194 13.73 6.66 14.40
CA GLY A 194 15.13 6.31 14.38
C GLY A 194 15.71 6.15 15.78
N SER A 195 16.50 5.10 16.00
CA SER A 195 17.06 4.77 17.33
C SER A 195 18.31 5.57 17.69
N ARG A 196 18.89 6.30 16.75
CA ARG A 196 20.03 7.18 16.98
C ARG A 196 19.58 8.59 17.34
N GLN A 197 20.41 9.29 18.09
CA GLN A 197 20.20 10.69 18.41
C GLN A 197 21.45 11.47 18.00
N ILE A 198 21.25 12.46 17.13
CA ILE A 198 22.33 13.33 16.64
C ILE A 198 22.05 14.75 17.13
N ALA A 199 23.00 15.34 17.86
CA ALA A 199 22.80 16.63 18.50
C ALA A 199 22.38 17.74 17.52
N ASP A 200 22.95 17.75 16.31
CA ASP A 200 22.65 18.74 15.28
C ASP A 200 21.19 18.65 14.76
N TYR A 201 20.53 17.51 14.94
CA TYR A 201 19.14 17.27 14.54
C TYR A 201 18.13 17.38 15.69
N ALA A 202 18.59 17.60 16.93
CA ALA A 202 17.73 17.52 18.11
C ALA A 202 16.49 18.43 18.04
N GLU A 203 16.66 19.67 17.55
CA GLU A 203 15.57 20.62 17.41
C GLU A 203 14.59 20.21 16.30
N ILE A 204 15.10 19.77 15.15
CA ILE A 204 14.29 19.31 14.00
C ILE A 204 13.51 18.07 14.39
N SER A 205 14.13 17.09 15.01
CA SER A 205 13.47 15.85 15.47
C SER A 205 12.39 16.14 16.52
N ALA A 206 12.65 17.09 17.44
CA ALA A 206 11.63 17.50 18.41
C ALA A 206 10.42 18.17 17.76
N GLN A 207 10.63 19.08 16.81
CA GLN A 207 9.55 19.74 16.06
C GLN A 207 8.73 18.74 15.24
N MET A 208 9.41 17.81 14.58
CA MET A 208 8.78 16.76 13.79
C MET A 208 7.93 15.82 14.66
N ASN A 209 8.44 15.37 15.81
CA ASN A 209 7.68 14.54 16.73
C ASN A 209 6.43 15.27 17.24
N ALA A 210 6.57 16.54 17.63
CA ALA A 210 5.43 17.37 18.04
C ALA A 210 4.38 17.54 16.92
N PHE A 211 4.83 17.64 15.66
CA PHE A 211 3.94 17.71 14.50
C PHE A 211 3.12 16.43 14.32
N TRP A 212 3.73 15.25 14.48
CA TRP A 212 3.03 13.96 14.35
C TRP A 212 2.10 13.71 15.54
N ASP A 213 2.56 14.01 16.78
CA ASP A 213 1.75 13.86 18.00
C ASP A 213 0.48 14.72 17.93
N ALA A 214 0.59 15.98 17.47
CA ALA A 214 -0.55 16.88 17.33
C ALA A 214 -1.57 16.41 16.28
N ARG A 215 -1.18 15.57 15.33
CA ARG A 215 -2.05 15.04 14.27
C ARG A 215 -2.63 13.67 14.57
N ASN A 216 -2.09 12.98 15.56
CA ASN A 216 -2.56 11.66 15.93
C ASN A 216 -4.02 11.73 16.39
N HIS A 217 -4.88 10.86 15.86
CA HIS A 217 -6.34 10.81 16.05
C HIS A 217 -7.13 12.09 15.63
N ALA A 218 -6.45 13.08 15.04
CA ALA A 218 -7.07 14.30 14.50
C ALA A 218 -7.15 14.31 12.96
N GLN A 219 -6.79 13.22 12.32
CA GLN A 219 -6.78 13.09 10.86
C GLN A 219 -8.22 13.17 10.30
N ALA A 220 -8.35 13.77 9.11
CA ALA A 220 -9.65 13.99 8.45
C ALA A 220 -10.24 12.71 7.82
N GLY A 221 -9.40 11.81 7.36
CA GLY A 221 -9.82 10.58 6.69
C GLY A 221 -10.56 9.61 7.62
N ASP A 222 -11.66 9.04 7.14
CA ASP A 222 -12.48 8.05 7.84
C ASP A 222 -12.18 6.66 7.28
N PRO A 223 -11.56 5.75 8.08
CA PRO A 223 -11.21 4.40 7.63
C PRO A 223 -12.41 3.57 7.17
N ALA A 224 -13.56 3.72 7.83
CA ALA A 224 -14.77 2.97 7.45
C ALA A 224 -15.34 3.44 6.11
N LYS A 225 -15.18 4.73 5.78
CA LYS A 225 -15.54 5.24 4.44
C LYS A 225 -14.62 4.67 3.37
N LEU A 226 -13.31 4.64 3.63
CA LEU A 226 -12.37 4.02 2.68
C LEU A 226 -12.72 2.54 2.45
N GLY A 227 -13.02 1.79 3.52
CA GLY A 227 -13.43 0.39 3.39
C GLY A 227 -14.62 0.22 2.43
N ARG A 228 -15.67 1.03 2.56
CA ARG A 228 -16.82 1.00 1.64
C ARG A 228 -16.45 1.36 0.20
N VAL A 229 -15.59 2.35 0.02
CA VAL A 229 -15.12 2.73 -1.33
C VAL A 229 -14.32 1.61 -1.98
N LEU A 230 -13.49 0.87 -1.25
CA LEU A 230 -12.77 -0.27 -1.83
C LEU A 230 -13.72 -1.41 -2.20
N VAL A 231 -14.80 -1.62 -1.46
CA VAL A 231 -15.85 -2.57 -1.86
C VAL A 231 -16.50 -2.12 -3.17
N ASP A 232 -16.85 -0.85 -3.30
CA ASP A 232 -17.41 -0.30 -4.54
C ASP A 232 -16.43 -0.41 -5.73
N LEU A 233 -15.14 -0.16 -5.49
CA LEU A 233 -14.10 -0.32 -6.51
C LEU A 233 -13.93 -1.79 -6.94
N ALA A 234 -14.05 -2.74 -6.02
CA ALA A 234 -13.96 -4.16 -6.33
C ALA A 234 -15.11 -4.66 -7.23
N GLU A 235 -16.26 -3.93 -7.26
CA GLU A 235 -17.41 -4.22 -8.13
C GLU A 235 -17.28 -3.63 -9.54
N ARG A 236 -16.39 -2.65 -9.74
CA ARG A 236 -16.25 -2.00 -11.05
C ARG A 236 -15.64 -2.94 -12.07
N ALA A 237 -16.18 -2.89 -13.29
CA ALA A 237 -15.60 -3.64 -14.42
C ALA A 237 -14.20 -3.13 -14.75
N ASP A 238 -14.01 -1.82 -14.71
CA ASP A 238 -12.74 -1.12 -14.99
C ASP A 238 -12.39 -0.21 -13.80
N PRO A 239 -11.75 -0.75 -12.75
CA PRO A 239 -11.30 0.05 -11.62
C PRO A 239 -10.06 0.86 -11.99
N PRO A 240 -9.81 2.02 -11.33
CA PRO A 240 -8.64 2.84 -11.62
C PRO A 240 -7.35 2.14 -11.18
N LEU A 241 -6.26 2.39 -11.91
CA LEU A 241 -4.92 1.96 -11.47
C LEU A 241 -4.49 2.71 -10.19
N ARG A 242 -4.81 4.00 -10.07
CA ARG A 242 -4.47 4.84 -8.91
C ARG A 242 -5.73 5.42 -8.29
N PHE A 243 -5.79 5.38 -6.98
CA PHE A 243 -6.89 5.93 -6.21
C PHE A 243 -6.38 6.78 -5.04
N ALA A 244 -6.32 8.09 -5.26
CA ALA A 244 -6.02 9.07 -4.21
C ALA A 244 -7.19 9.12 -3.21
N ALA A 245 -6.97 8.67 -1.99
CA ALA A 245 -8.00 8.57 -0.96
C ALA A 245 -7.91 9.74 0.02
N GLY A 246 -8.88 10.64 -0.05
CA GLY A 246 -8.97 11.84 0.78
C GLY A 246 -8.70 13.12 0.00
N SER A 247 -9.28 14.24 0.44
CA SER A 247 -9.09 15.54 -0.18
C SER A 247 -7.66 16.06 -0.04
N ASP A 248 -7.00 15.72 1.05
CA ASP A 248 -5.60 15.99 1.31
C ASP A 248 -4.68 15.20 0.34
N ALA A 249 -5.01 13.93 0.08
CA ALA A 249 -4.30 13.13 -0.92
C ALA A 249 -4.38 13.76 -2.31
N ILE A 250 -5.59 14.16 -2.74
CA ILE A 250 -5.81 14.82 -4.03
C ILE A 250 -4.98 16.11 -4.13
N ALA A 251 -4.99 16.95 -3.09
CA ALA A 251 -4.27 18.21 -3.09
C ALA A 251 -2.74 18.01 -3.14
N MET A 252 -2.21 17.07 -2.31
CA MET A 252 -0.77 16.80 -2.23
C MET A 252 -0.24 16.19 -3.53
N ILE A 253 -0.95 15.21 -4.09
CA ILE A 253 -0.56 14.55 -5.35
C ILE A 253 -0.69 15.54 -6.51
N GLY A 254 -1.76 16.35 -6.57
CA GLY A 254 -1.92 17.38 -7.58
C GLY A 254 -0.75 18.38 -7.58
N GLY A 255 -0.40 18.91 -6.40
CA GLY A 255 0.76 19.81 -6.28
C GLY A 255 2.09 19.15 -6.68
N LYS A 256 2.27 17.84 -6.40
CA LYS A 256 3.46 17.12 -6.85
C LYS A 256 3.51 16.99 -8.38
N ILE A 257 2.37 16.71 -9.02
CA ILE A 257 2.28 16.61 -10.49
C ILE A 257 2.64 17.97 -11.13
N ASP A 258 2.11 19.06 -10.60
CA ASP A 258 2.39 20.41 -11.09
C ASP A 258 3.89 20.75 -10.96
N ASN A 259 4.50 20.43 -9.81
CA ASN A 259 5.93 20.63 -9.58
C ASN A 259 6.79 19.81 -10.56
N LEU A 260 6.47 18.52 -10.75
CA LEU A 260 7.20 17.67 -11.70
C LEU A 260 7.08 18.18 -13.13
N ARG A 261 5.90 18.70 -13.52
CA ARG A 261 5.71 19.31 -14.83
C ARG A 261 6.60 20.54 -14.98
N ALA A 262 6.60 21.43 -13.99
CA ALA A 262 7.42 22.64 -14.00
C ALA A 262 8.93 22.33 -14.07
N GLU A 263 9.40 21.33 -13.30
CA GLU A 263 10.80 20.88 -13.35
C GLU A 263 11.16 20.30 -14.72
N LEU A 264 10.30 19.44 -15.29
CA LEU A 264 10.51 18.85 -16.62
C LEU A 264 10.61 19.95 -17.68
N ASP A 265 9.66 20.89 -17.69
CA ASP A 265 9.61 21.98 -18.66
C ASP A 265 10.83 22.92 -18.53
N ALA A 266 11.29 23.20 -17.30
CA ALA A 266 12.44 24.07 -17.05
C ALA A 266 13.78 23.49 -17.55
N TRP A 267 13.89 22.17 -17.63
CA TRP A 267 15.14 21.51 -18.02
C TRP A 267 15.07 20.78 -19.36
N ALA A 268 13.94 20.89 -20.09
CA ALA A 268 13.70 20.18 -21.36
C ALA A 268 14.81 20.41 -22.39
N ASP A 269 15.17 21.70 -22.61
CA ASP A 269 16.19 22.08 -23.60
C ASP A 269 17.57 21.48 -23.28
N LEU A 270 17.94 21.41 -22.00
CA LEU A 270 19.18 20.79 -21.59
C LEU A 270 19.10 19.27 -21.66
N SER A 271 17.96 18.68 -21.31
CA SER A 271 17.77 17.23 -21.30
C SER A 271 17.92 16.61 -22.69
N VAL A 272 17.37 17.26 -23.73
CA VAL A 272 17.48 16.75 -25.11
C VAL A 272 18.91 16.77 -25.66
N THR A 273 19.82 17.56 -25.07
CA THR A 273 21.25 17.53 -25.48
C THR A 273 21.97 16.25 -25.08
N THR A 274 21.32 15.35 -24.31
CA THR A 274 21.87 14.04 -23.97
C THR A 274 21.56 12.95 -24.99
N ASP A 275 20.76 13.28 -26.04
CA ASP A 275 20.46 12.36 -27.13
C ASP A 275 21.69 12.14 -28.01
N GLY A 276 21.82 10.96 -28.62
CA GLY A 276 22.89 10.67 -29.56
C GLY A 276 22.65 11.40 -30.91
N ASP A 277 23.72 11.95 -31.50
CA ASP A 277 23.66 12.71 -32.76
C ASP A 277 23.11 11.89 -33.94
N ASP A 278 23.16 10.57 -33.86
CA ASP A 278 22.75 9.62 -34.88
C ASP A 278 21.32 9.05 -34.68
N VAL A 279 20.64 9.48 -33.62
CA VAL A 279 19.28 9.01 -33.28
C VAL A 279 18.26 10.08 -33.68
N PRO A 280 17.24 9.77 -34.50
CA PRO A 280 16.17 10.72 -34.77
C PRO A 280 15.41 11.04 -33.49
N ALA A 281 14.99 12.29 -33.33
CA ALA A 281 14.15 12.70 -32.20
C ALA A 281 12.94 11.75 -32.04
N PRO A 282 12.55 11.40 -30.80
CA PRO A 282 11.39 10.53 -30.55
C PRO A 282 10.17 11.09 -31.28
N SER A 283 9.53 10.29 -32.13
CA SER A 283 8.21 10.66 -32.66
C SER A 283 7.16 10.56 -31.54
N ASP A 284 6.07 11.33 -31.63
CA ASP A 284 4.93 11.29 -30.70
C ASP A 284 4.39 9.86 -30.47
N ALA A 285 4.65 8.94 -31.40
CA ALA A 285 4.26 7.53 -31.30
C ALA A 285 5.10 6.71 -30.28
N THR A 286 6.31 7.17 -29.92
CA THR A 286 7.19 6.48 -28.96
C THR A 286 7.11 7.08 -27.55
N ALA A 287 6.57 8.29 -27.42
CA ALA A 287 6.28 8.92 -26.13
C ALA A 287 5.06 8.23 -25.49
N GLY A 288 5.29 7.20 -24.70
CA GLY A 288 4.22 6.55 -23.93
C GLY A 288 4.09 5.03 -24.10
N THR A 289 5.04 4.36 -24.72
CA THR A 289 4.98 2.90 -24.95
C THR A 289 5.78 2.05 -23.94
N TRP A 290 5.85 2.45 -22.69
CA TRP A 290 6.01 1.48 -21.59
C TRP A 290 4.61 0.92 -21.27
N ARG A 291 4.03 0.16 -22.19
CA ARG A 291 2.80 -0.62 -22.00
C ARG A 291 3.15 -2.09 -21.88
#